data_5cd4352377643724e18a7863ed8e4faa
#
_entry.id   5cd4352377643724e18a7863ed8e4faa
#
_cell.length_a   1.000
_cell.length_b   1.000
_cell.length_c   1.000
_cell.angle_alpha   90.00
_cell.angle_beta   90.00
_cell.angle_gamma   90.00
#
_symmetry.space_group_name_H-M   'P 1'
#
loop_
_entity.id
_entity.type
_entity.pdbx_description
1 polymer ?
#
loop_
_entity_poly.entity_id
_entity_poly.type
_entity_poly.pdbx_seq_one_letter_code
_entity_poly.pdbx_strand_id
1 'polypeptide(L)'
;PFLEQIFKRVSIQNRSVELEFQAVTIDQANVYFKSMLLYSVQNAEHETIQKVAFKFISDKDLMQALVRTIEGNIRAFVATRKQSEILGLRRDIVEFVKEHVDLSLEEWGYHLQDLQINDITFDQAIIDSMSKVVASNNLKAAAENEGQALLITKTKAAEAEGNSIKIAAEAERQAAQLRGQGVALFREEVARGMSQAATEMKQANLDTNVILFSMWVE
;
A
#
# COMPACT_ATOMS: atom_id res chain seq x y z
N PRO A 1 56.33 28.95 36.47
CA PRO A 1 55.23 28.04 36.11
C PRO A 1 55.12 26.93 37.18
N PHE A 2 54.99 27.32 38.44
CA PHE A 2 55.06 26.35 39.54
C PHE A 2 53.73 25.85 40.02
N LEU A 3 52.56 26.23 39.43
CA LEU A 3 51.25 25.92 39.95
C LEU A 3 50.23 25.71 38.82
N GLU A 4 50.53 24.85 37.86
CA GLU A 4 49.51 24.31 36.95
C GLU A 4 48.75 23.18 37.69
N GLN A 5 47.52 23.42 38.09
CA GLN A 5 46.62 22.36 38.61
C GLN A 5 45.70 21.89 37.52
N ILE A 6 45.57 20.57 37.37
CA ILE A 6 44.53 19.97 36.54
C ILE A 6 43.18 20.24 37.17
N PHE A 7 42.40 21.14 36.57
CA PHE A 7 41.07 21.52 37.10
C PHE A 7 40.04 20.44 36.81
N LYS A 8 39.98 19.95 35.57
CA LYS A 8 39.02 18.93 35.13
C LYS A 8 39.59 18.09 33.98
N ARG A 9 39.29 16.80 33.98
CA ARG A 9 39.58 15.92 32.86
C ARG A 9 38.32 15.78 32.01
N VAL A 10 38.39 16.02 30.72
CA VAL A 10 37.29 15.91 29.77
C VAL A 10 37.52 14.68 28.91
N SER A 11 36.57 13.76 28.92
CA SER A 11 36.58 12.60 28.01
C SER A 11 36.00 13.01 26.67
N ILE A 12 36.73 12.76 25.58
CA ILE A 12 36.26 12.98 24.20
C ILE A 12 35.57 11.75 23.60
N GLN A 13 35.43 10.70 24.38
CA GLN A 13 34.76 9.46 23.92
C GLN A 13 33.26 9.65 23.77
N ASN A 14 32.67 8.83 22.91
CA ASN A 14 31.23 8.77 22.78
C ASN A 14 30.58 8.31 24.09
N ARG A 15 29.50 8.96 24.45
CA ARG A 15 28.68 8.65 25.63
C ARG A 15 27.26 8.34 25.18
N SER A 16 26.67 7.29 25.71
CA SER A 16 25.27 6.93 25.51
C SER A 16 24.46 7.15 26.77
N VAL A 17 23.22 7.61 26.59
CA VAL A 17 22.28 7.83 27.67
C VAL A 17 20.91 7.34 27.24
N GLU A 18 20.29 6.54 28.10
CA GLU A 18 18.88 6.17 27.96
C GLU A 18 18.01 7.22 28.62
N LEU A 19 16.95 7.61 27.94
CA LEU A 19 16.02 8.64 28.34
C LEU A 19 14.60 8.09 28.28
N GLU A 20 13.86 8.30 29.38
CA GLU A 20 12.42 8.02 29.42
C GLU A 20 11.70 9.33 29.72
N PHE A 21 10.72 9.66 28.89
CA PHE A 21 9.94 10.89 29.08
C PHE A 21 8.51 10.70 28.60
N GLN A 22 7.64 11.60 29.05
CA GLN A 22 6.23 11.62 28.73
C GLN A 22 5.87 12.91 28.02
N ALA A 23 5.00 12.79 27.01
CA ALA A 23 4.39 13.91 26.31
C ALA A 23 2.88 13.71 26.22
N VAL A 24 2.15 14.79 25.93
CA VAL A 24 0.70 14.77 25.76
C VAL A 24 0.39 15.24 24.36
N THR A 25 -0.42 14.47 23.64
CA THR A 25 -0.89 14.79 22.28
C THR A 25 -1.97 15.87 22.30
N ILE A 26 -2.33 16.39 21.11
CA ILE A 26 -3.40 17.40 20.98
C ILE A 26 -4.77 16.87 21.44
N ASP A 27 -5.01 15.58 21.33
CA ASP A 27 -6.21 14.87 21.80
C ASP A 27 -6.08 14.34 23.23
N GLN A 28 -5.13 14.91 24.00
CA GLN A 28 -4.91 14.66 25.43
C GLN A 28 -4.52 13.22 25.78
N ALA A 29 -3.94 12.48 24.85
CA ALA A 29 -3.41 11.17 25.11
C ALA A 29 -1.98 11.26 25.68
N ASN A 30 -1.70 10.53 26.76
CA ASN A 30 -0.35 10.38 27.29
C ASN A 30 0.45 9.43 26.41
N VAL A 31 1.63 9.86 26.01
CA VAL A 31 2.59 9.09 25.21
C VAL A 31 3.89 8.97 26.00
N TYR A 32 4.39 7.75 26.13
CA TYR A 32 5.66 7.44 26.77
C TYR A 32 6.68 7.09 25.73
N PHE A 33 7.85 7.70 25.83
CA PHE A 33 8.97 7.52 24.92
C PHE A 33 10.14 6.92 25.66
N LYS A 34 10.75 5.90 25.08
CA LYS A 34 12.08 5.41 25.45
C LYS A 34 13.03 5.72 24.32
N SER A 35 14.08 6.46 24.60
CA SER A 35 15.06 6.86 23.62
C SER A 35 16.48 6.63 24.11
N MET A 36 17.39 6.50 23.19
CA MET A 36 18.82 6.45 23.43
C MET A 36 19.50 7.58 22.68
N LEU A 37 20.28 8.34 23.39
CA LEU A 37 21.08 9.44 22.86
C LEU A 37 22.55 9.04 22.88
N LEU A 38 23.25 9.27 21.75
CA LEU A 38 24.66 9.12 21.61
C LEU A 38 25.29 10.49 21.31
N TYR A 39 26.16 10.97 22.17
CA TYR A 39 26.84 12.27 22.02
C TYR A 39 28.31 12.17 22.38
N SER A 40 29.10 13.13 21.88
CA SER A 40 30.52 13.24 22.18
C SER A 40 30.93 14.72 22.27
N VAL A 41 32.13 14.97 22.74
CA VAL A 41 32.76 16.30 22.61
C VAL A 41 32.99 16.57 21.12
N GLN A 42 32.64 17.78 20.64
CA GLN A 42 32.68 18.16 19.25
C GLN A 42 34.08 17.99 18.61
N ASN A 43 35.09 18.53 19.27
CA ASN A 43 36.48 18.41 18.85
C ASN A 43 37.44 18.58 20.06
N ALA A 44 38.74 18.37 19.85
CA ALA A 44 39.76 18.51 20.87
C ALA A 44 40.38 19.93 20.92
N GLU A 45 39.75 20.92 20.30
CA GLU A 45 40.26 22.29 20.31
C GLU A 45 40.15 22.94 21.69
N HIS A 46 41.05 23.85 21.97
CA HIS A 46 41.13 24.52 23.27
C HIS A 46 39.80 25.22 23.67
N GLU A 47 39.15 25.88 22.73
CA GLU A 47 37.90 26.60 22.97
C GLU A 47 36.75 25.61 23.31
N THR A 48 36.64 24.50 22.58
CA THR A 48 35.63 23.47 22.85
C THR A 48 35.86 22.82 24.20
N ILE A 49 37.09 22.47 24.54
CA ILE A 49 37.44 21.88 25.82
C ILE A 49 37.13 22.87 26.97
N GLN A 50 37.35 24.15 26.77
CA GLN A 50 36.97 25.18 27.77
C GLN A 50 35.45 25.23 27.93
N LYS A 51 34.66 25.25 26.85
CA LYS A 51 33.20 25.22 26.93
C LYS A 51 32.71 24.02 27.72
N VAL A 52 33.19 22.82 27.38
CA VAL A 52 32.84 21.56 28.09
C VAL A 52 33.24 21.56 29.55
N ALA A 53 34.43 22.12 29.88
CA ALA A 53 34.95 22.11 31.24
C ALA A 53 34.19 23.08 32.17
N PHE A 54 33.76 24.24 31.65
CA PHE A 54 33.25 25.33 32.48
C PHE A 54 31.73 25.59 32.33
N LYS A 55 31.08 25.07 31.28
CA LYS A 55 29.64 25.30 31.06
C LYS A 55 28.76 24.63 32.15
N PHE A 56 29.16 23.45 32.61
CA PHE A 56 28.44 22.70 33.65
C PHE A 56 29.35 22.32 34.82
N ILE A 57 28.87 22.47 36.02
CA ILE A 57 29.60 22.14 37.25
C ILE A 57 29.87 20.65 37.33
N SER A 58 28.88 19.83 36.98
CA SER A 58 28.94 18.38 37.03
C SER A 58 28.35 17.74 35.78
N ASP A 59 28.74 16.49 35.49
CA ASP A 59 28.11 15.68 34.45
C ASP A 59 26.61 15.48 34.68
N LYS A 60 26.16 15.53 35.95
CA LYS A 60 24.74 15.45 36.31
C LYS A 60 23.96 16.68 35.83
N ASP A 61 24.55 17.88 35.92
CA ASP A 61 23.89 19.11 35.49
C ASP A 61 23.80 19.15 33.95
N LEU A 62 24.84 18.69 33.25
CA LEU A 62 24.78 18.47 31.80
C LEU A 62 23.65 17.53 31.43
N MET A 63 23.55 16.37 32.12
CA MET A 63 22.50 15.41 31.82
C MET A 63 21.10 15.97 32.06
N GLN A 64 20.90 16.71 33.16
CA GLN A 64 19.60 17.34 33.43
C GLN A 64 19.23 18.38 32.36
N ALA A 65 20.19 19.20 31.91
CA ALA A 65 19.96 20.16 30.85
C ALA A 65 19.60 19.46 29.54
N LEU A 66 20.35 18.41 29.18
CA LEU A 66 20.12 17.61 28.00
C LEU A 66 18.74 16.95 27.97
N VAL A 67 18.37 16.28 29.08
CA VAL A 67 17.05 15.66 29.22
C VAL A 67 15.93 16.69 29.05
N ARG A 68 16.05 17.85 29.72
CA ARG A 68 15.04 18.91 29.61
C ARG A 68 14.92 19.48 28.20
N THR A 69 16.04 19.65 27.50
CA THR A 69 16.04 20.15 26.11
C THR A 69 15.34 19.16 25.19
N ILE A 70 15.68 17.88 25.28
CA ILE A 70 15.07 16.81 24.46
C ILE A 70 13.56 16.69 24.80
N GLU A 71 13.22 16.61 26.07
CA GLU A 71 11.84 16.49 26.55
C GLU A 71 10.98 17.68 26.08
N GLY A 72 11.54 18.89 26.17
CA GLY A 72 10.87 20.10 25.70
C GLY A 72 10.57 20.07 24.20
N ASN A 73 11.54 19.69 23.40
CA ASN A 73 11.39 19.61 21.93
C ASN A 73 10.40 18.52 21.52
N ILE A 74 10.47 17.34 22.13
CA ILE A 74 9.53 16.26 21.84
C ILE A 74 8.11 16.64 22.27
N ARG A 75 7.97 17.23 23.46
CA ARG A 75 6.67 17.70 23.94
C ARG A 75 6.07 18.77 23.02
N ALA A 76 6.87 19.70 22.52
CA ALA A 76 6.43 20.70 21.55
C ALA A 76 5.96 20.07 20.23
N PHE A 77 6.68 19.09 19.73
CA PHE A 77 6.30 18.37 18.52
C PHE A 77 5.01 17.56 18.71
N VAL A 78 4.94 16.76 19.78
CA VAL A 78 3.83 15.85 20.06
C VAL A 78 2.53 16.60 20.36
N ALA A 79 2.60 17.75 21.03
CA ALA A 79 1.42 18.56 21.35
C ALA A 79 0.65 19.06 20.12
N THR A 80 1.24 19.05 18.95
CA THR A 80 0.61 19.45 17.66
C THR A 80 0.03 18.28 16.88
N ARG A 81 0.19 17.04 17.35
CA ARG A 81 -0.18 15.81 16.63
C ARG A 81 -1.22 14.99 17.38
N LYS A 82 -1.99 14.19 16.62
CA LYS A 82 -2.95 13.25 17.20
C LYS A 82 -2.26 11.94 17.57
N GLN A 83 -2.81 11.25 18.59
CA GLN A 83 -2.31 9.94 19.03
C GLN A 83 -2.17 8.92 17.88
N SER A 84 -3.12 8.90 16.95
CA SER A 84 -3.13 7.96 15.82
C SER A 84 -1.97 8.16 14.83
N GLU A 85 -1.37 9.34 14.81
CA GLU A 85 -0.28 9.72 13.90
C GLU A 85 1.10 9.44 14.51
N ILE A 86 1.23 9.54 15.84
CA ILE A 86 2.51 9.53 16.56
C ILE A 86 3.36 8.28 16.24
N LEU A 87 2.74 7.11 16.15
CA LEU A 87 3.47 5.87 15.84
C LEU A 87 4.11 5.88 14.46
N GLY A 88 3.47 6.55 13.48
CA GLY A 88 3.99 6.73 12.11
C GLY A 88 5.06 7.81 12.00
N LEU A 89 5.08 8.77 12.92
CA LEU A 89 5.96 9.94 12.88
C LEU A 89 7.30 9.76 13.64
N ARG A 90 7.66 8.53 13.99
CA ARG A 90 8.91 8.25 14.73
C ARG A 90 10.13 8.92 14.08
N ARG A 91 10.25 8.84 12.78
CA ARG A 91 11.37 9.44 12.01
C ARG A 91 11.33 10.97 12.06
N ASP A 92 10.17 11.54 11.87
CA ASP A 92 9.99 13.01 11.87
C ASP A 92 10.28 13.60 13.27
N ILE A 93 9.90 12.88 14.34
CA ILE A 93 10.24 13.26 15.72
C ILE A 93 11.76 13.24 15.90
N VAL A 94 12.45 12.18 15.46
CA VAL A 94 13.90 12.08 15.57
C VAL A 94 14.59 13.20 14.80
N GLU A 95 14.17 13.49 13.59
CA GLU A 95 14.75 14.54 12.75
C GLU A 95 14.55 15.92 13.37
N PHE A 96 13.34 16.25 13.78
CA PHE A 96 13.02 17.50 14.47
C PHE A 96 13.85 17.70 15.76
N VAL A 97 13.95 16.63 16.56
CA VAL A 97 14.70 16.72 17.83
C VAL A 97 16.19 16.80 17.58
N LYS A 98 16.73 16.06 16.62
CA LYS A 98 18.15 16.14 16.25
C LYS A 98 18.55 17.57 15.90
N GLU A 99 17.80 18.22 15.02
CA GLU A 99 18.08 19.58 14.58
C GLU A 99 18.12 20.57 15.76
N HIS A 100 17.16 20.51 16.66
CA HIS A 100 17.07 21.45 17.77
C HIS A 100 18.02 21.14 18.92
N VAL A 101 18.29 19.86 19.16
CA VAL A 101 19.19 19.42 20.25
C VAL A 101 20.65 19.61 19.85
N ASP A 102 21.00 19.37 18.58
CA ASP A 102 22.37 19.56 18.11
C ASP A 102 22.83 21.01 18.25
N LEU A 103 21.99 21.98 17.91
CA LEU A 103 22.26 23.40 18.15
C LEU A 103 22.56 23.71 19.63
N SER A 104 21.80 23.15 20.55
CA SER A 104 22.02 23.34 21.99
C SER A 104 23.30 22.65 22.46
N LEU A 105 23.59 21.47 21.94
CA LEU A 105 24.81 20.73 22.27
C LEU A 105 26.06 21.43 21.76
N GLU A 106 26.03 21.98 20.54
CA GLU A 106 27.14 22.76 19.97
C GLU A 106 27.50 23.97 20.83
N GLU A 107 26.51 24.69 21.36
CA GLU A 107 26.75 25.79 22.32
C GLU A 107 27.47 25.32 23.59
N TRP A 108 27.30 24.06 23.99
CA TRP A 108 27.93 23.46 25.16
C TRP A 108 29.27 22.80 24.84
N GLY A 109 29.68 22.74 23.57
CA GLY A 109 30.90 22.09 23.07
C GLY A 109 30.72 20.59 22.82
N TYR A 110 29.50 20.10 22.75
CA TYR A 110 29.18 18.71 22.43
C TYR A 110 28.57 18.62 21.04
N HIS A 111 28.57 17.41 20.47
CA HIS A 111 27.92 17.08 19.18
C HIS A 111 27.05 15.85 19.35
N LEU A 112 25.87 15.90 18.76
CA LEU A 112 24.94 14.79 18.71
C LEU A 112 25.37 13.79 17.63
N GLN A 113 25.80 12.61 18.05
CA GLN A 113 26.18 11.54 17.12
C GLN A 113 24.92 10.83 16.60
N ASP A 114 24.03 10.44 17.50
CA ASP A 114 22.77 9.78 17.14
C ASP A 114 21.70 9.95 18.21
N LEU A 115 20.43 9.92 17.77
CA LEU A 115 19.26 9.87 18.61
C LEU A 115 18.33 8.78 18.06
N GLN A 116 18.02 7.80 18.89
CA GLN A 116 17.12 6.71 18.54
C GLN A 116 15.93 6.68 19.48
N ILE A 117 14.73 6.58 18.95
CA ILE A 117 13.53 6.29 19.73
C ILE A 117 13.33 4.79 19.70
N ASN A 118 13.57 4.14 20.83
CA ASN A 118 13.49 2.68 20.96
C ASN A 118 12.01 2.24 21.01
N ASP A 119 11.21 2.94 21.80
CA ASP A 119 9.81 2.58 22.01
C ASP A 119 8.92 3.81 22.17
N ILE A 120 7.68 3.67 21.70
CA ILE A 120 6.60 4.66 21.87
C ILE A 120 5.37 3.89 22.34
N THR A 121 4.93 4.16 23.57
CA THR A 121 3.78 3.50 24.18
C THR A 121 2.75 4.51 24.65
N PHE A 122 1.52 4.05 24.79
CA PHE A 122 0.39 4.83 25.32
C PHE A 122 -0.17 4.18 26.57
N ASP A 123 -1.01 4.91 27.29
CA ASP A 123 -1.80 4.31 28.36
C ASP A 123 -2.66 3.15 27.85
N GLN A 124 -2.83 2.10 28.64
CA GLN A 124 -3.55 0.88 28.25
C GLN A 124 -4.96 1.17 27.73
N ALA A 125 -5.68 2.11 28.35
CA ALA A 125 -7.02 2.50 27.92
C ALA A 125 -7.03 3.07 26.48
N ILE A 126 -5.97 3.78 26.10
CA ILE A 126 -5.80 4.33 24.76
C ILE A 126 -5.49 3.22 23.76
N ILE A 127 -4.59 2.30 24.11
CA ILE A 127 -4.25 1.12 23.28
C ILE A 127 -5.51 0.30 23.00
N ASP A 128 -6.33 0.04 24.00
CA ASP A 128 -7.58 -0.72 23.86
C ASP A 128 -8.58 0.02 22.95
N SER A 129 -8.67 1.33 23.09
CA SER A 129 -9.52 2.17 22.23
C SER A 129 -9.05 2.16 20.79
N MET A 130 -7.76 2.36 20.55
CA MET A 130 -7.16 2.29 19.20
C MET A 130 -7.38 0.92 18.55
N SER A 131 -7.20 -0.15 19.32
CA SER A 131 -7.44 -1.52 18.85
C SER A 131 -8.88 -1.74 18.41
N LYS A 132 -9.85 -1.22 19.16
CA LYS A 132 -11.28 -1.28 18.80
C LYS A 132 -11.58 -0.49 17.52
N VAL A 133 -11.00 0.70 17.35
CA VAL A 133 -11.17 1.52 16.15
C VAL A 133 -10.59 0.81 14.94
N VAL A 134 -9.37 0.25 15.06
CA VAL A 134 -8.72 -0.51 13.97
C VAL A 134 -9.55 -1.74 13.61
N ALA A 135 -10.03 -2.50 14.60
CA ALA A 135 -10.89 -3.66 14.37
C ALA A 135 -12.19 -3.27 13.66
N SER A 136 -12.84 -2.18 14.06
CA SER A 136 -14.06 -1.67 13.42
C SER A 136 -13.81 -1.23 11.97
N ASN A 137 -12.72 -0.52 11.72
CA ASN A 137 -12.34 -0.10 10.36
C ASN A 137 -12.02 -1.31 9.46
N ASN A 138 -11.34 -2.32 10.00
CA ASN A 138 -11.05 -3.55 9.26
C ASN A 138 -12.34 -4.32 8.92
N LEU A 139 -13.29 -4.43 9.85
CA LEU A 139 -14.60 -5.04 9.60
C LEU A 139 -15.38 -4.29 8.52
N LYS A 140 -15.38 -2.95 8.56
CA LYS A 140 -16.01 -2.12 7.55
C LYS A 140 -15.37 -2.33 6.17
N ALA A 141 -14.05 -2.29 6.09
CA ALA A 141 -13.32 -2.52 4.84
C ALA A 141 -13.55 -3.93 4.29
N ALA A 142 -13.61 -4.95 5.16
CA ALA A 142 -13.93 -6.31 4.76
C ALA A 142 -15.34 -6.42 4.18
N ALA A 143 -16.35 -5.81 4.82
CA ALA A 143 -17.72 -5.81 4.34
C ALA A 143 -17.88 -5.05 3.01
N GLU A 144 -17.18 -3.93 2.82
CA GLU A 144 -17.15 -3.18 1.56
C GLU A 144 -16.53 -4.02 0.43
N ASN A 145 -15.39 -4.67 0.70
CA ASN A 145 -14.73 -5.55 -0.26
C ASN A 145 -15.59 -6.76 -0.64
N GLU A 146 -16.25 -7.37 0.33
CA GLU A 146 -17.17 -8.49 0.11
C GLU A 146 -18.38 -8.05 -0.74
N GLY A 147 -18.97 -6.90 -0.44
CA GLY A 147 -20.04 -6.31 -1.23
C GLY A 147 -19.63 -6.03 -2.68
N GLN A 148 -18.45 -5.48 -2.89
CA GLN A 148 -17.90 -5.24 -4.23
C GLN A 148 -17.61 -6.55 -4.97
N ALA A 149 -17.04 -7.55 -4.31
CA ALA A 149 -16.77 -8.86 -4.91
C ALA A 149 -18.08 -9.55 -5.35
N LEU A 150 -19.12 -9.48 -4.52
CA LEU A 150 -20.44 -10.02 -4.86
C LEU A 150 -21.06 -9.30 -6.05
N LEU A 151 -20.97 -7.97 -6.10
CA LEU A 151 -21.45 -7.17 -7.23
C LEU A 151 -20.74 -7.58 -8.53
N ILE A 152 -19.41 -7.64 -8.52
CA ILE A 152 -18.60 -8.03 -9.68
C ILE A 152 -18.97 -9.44 -10.14
N THR A 153 -19.08 -10.37 -9.20
CA THR A 153 -19.44 -11.77 -9.51
C THR A 153 -20.80 -11.87 -10.17
N LYS A 154 -21.81 -11.19 -9.63
CA LYS A 154 -23.17 -11.18 -10.21
C LYS A 154 -23.21 -10.50 -11.59
N THR A 155 -22.50 -9.38 -11.74
CA THR A 155 -22.43 -8.68 -13.04
C THR A 155 -21.75 -9.55 -14.08
N LYS A 156 -20.65 -10.18 -13.74
CA LYS A 156 -19.91 -11.08 -14.65
C LYS A 156 -20.70 -12.33 -15.01
N ALA A 157 -21.46 -12.90 -14.07
CA ALA A 157 -22.35 -14.02 -14.35
C ALA A 157 -23.47 -13.62 -15.33
N ALA A 158 -24.11 -12.48 -15.13
CA ALA A 158 -25.16 -11.98 -16.03
C ALA A 158 -24.61 -11.64 -17.43
N GLU A 159 -23.42 -11.02 -17.51
CA GLU A 159 -22.73 -10.76 -18.78
C GLU A 159 -22.41 -12.08 -19.52
N ALA A 160 -21.89 -13.09 -18.83
CA ALA A 160 -21.57 -14.39 -19.39
C ALA A 160 -22.81 -15.11 -19.91
N GLU A 161 -23.91 -15.09 -19.16
CA GLU A 161 -25.20 -15.65 -19.57
C GLU A 161 -25.75 -14.93 -20.81
N GLY A 162 -25.75 -13.60 -20.81
CA GLY A 162 -26.19 -12.81 -21.96
C GLY A 162 -25.34 -13.06 -23.21
N ASN A 163 -24.02 -13.21 -23.05
CA ASN A 163 -23.13 -13.55 -24.16
C ASN A 163 -23.37 -14.99 -24.67
N SER A 164 -23.61 -15.95 -23.78
CA SER A 164 -23.93 -17.33 -24.16
C SER A 164 -25.23 -17.39 -24.99
N ILE A 165 -26.26 -16.67 -24.58
CA ILE A 165 -27.52 -16.58 -25.36
C ILE A 165 -27.29 -15.97 -26.74
N LYS A 166 -26.52 -14.89 -26.85
CA LYS A 166 -26.17 -14.25 -28.12
C LYS A 166 -25.42 -15.21 -29.05
N ILE A 167 -24.43 -15.92 -28.54
CA ILE A 167 -23.62 -16.89 -29.30
C ILE A 167 -24.51 -18.04 -29.80
N ALA A 168 -25.42 -18.57 -28.94
CA ALA A 168 -26.33 -19.64 -29.29
C ALA A 168 -27.31 -19.18 -30.41
N ALA A 169 -27.89 -17.99 -30.29
CA ALA A 169 -28.80 -17.45 -31.30
C ALA A 169 -28.11 -17.21 -32.65
N GLU A 170 -26.85 -16.70 -32.62
CA GLU A 170 -26.07 -16.49 -33.84
C GLU A 170 -25.69 -17.83 -34.51
N ALA A 171 -25.32 -18.83 -33.72
CA ALA A 171 -25.03 -20.17 -34.23
C ALA A 171 -26.27 -20.81 -34.86
N GLU A 172 -27.45 -20.66 -34.26
CA GLU A 172 -28.71 -21.15 -34.78
C GLU A 172 -29.09 -20.45 -36.09
N ARG A 173 -28.94 -19.13 -36.17
CA ARG A 173 -29.13 -18.31 -37.38
C ARG A 173 -28.24 -18.80 -38.51
N GLN A 174 -26.97 -19.00 -38.23
CA GLN A 174 -26.00 -19.53 -39.26
C GLN A 174 -26.34 -20.94 -39.71
N ALA A 175 -26.70 -21.81 -38.77
CA ALA A 175 -27.12 -23.17 -39.08
C ALA A 175 -28.41 -23.20 -39.95
N ALA A 176 -29.37 -22.36 -39.67
CA ALA A 176 -30.58 -22.22 -40.46
C ALA A 176 -30.28 -21.71 -41.87
N GLN A 177 -29.39 -20.72 -41.99
CA GLN A 177 -28.94 -20.20 -43.31
C GLN A 177 -28.24 -21.27 -44.13
N LEU A 178 -27.28 -22.03 -43.51
CA LEU A 178 -26.58 -23.12 -44.20
C LEU A 178 -27.51 -24.23 -44.63
N ARG A 179 -28.51 -24.62 -43.81
CA ARG A 179 -29.52 -25.58 -44.17
C ARG A 179 -30.37 -25.08 -45.35
N GLY A 180 -30.75 -23.79 -45.34
CA GLY A 180 -31.47 -23.18 -46.47
C GLY A 180 -30.68 -23.20 -47.77
N GLN A 181 -29.38 -22.86 -47.70
CA GLN A 181 -28.46 -22.94 -48.86
C GLN A 181 -28.30 -24.39 -49.33
N GLY A 182 -28.15 -25.35 -48.43
CA GLY A 182 -28.03 -26.77 -48.79
C GLY A 182 -29.30 -27.29 -49.52
N VAL A 183 -30.47 -26.92 -49.05
CA VAL A 183 -31.75 -27.28 -49.75
C VAL A 183 -31.85 -26.61 -51.12
N ALA A 184 -31.43 -25.36 -51.24
CA ALA A 184 -31.44 -24.68 -52.54
C ALA A 184 -30.48 -25.34 -53.55
N LEU A 185 -29.25 -25.66 -53.15
CA LEU A 185 -28.25 -26.36 -53.95
C LEU A 185 -28.76 -27.77 -54.35
N PHE A 186 -29.32 -28.49 -53.39
CA PHE A 186 -29.92 -29.81 -53.70
C PHE A 186 -31.00 -29.72 -54.76
N ARG A 187 -31.94 -28.76 -54.65
CA ARG A 187 -32.99 -28.54 -55.66
C ARG A 187 -32.43 -28.17 -57.04
N GLU A 188 -31.38 -27.36 -57.06
CA GLU A 188 -30.67 -26.99 -58.30
C GLU A 188 -30.02 -28.23 -58.98
N GLU A 189 -29.32 -29.06 -58.17
CA GLU A 189 -28.73 -30.29 -58.70
C GLU A 189 -29.78 -31.30 -59.19
N VAL A 190 -30.86 -31.46 -58.47
CA VAL A 190 -31.99 -32.31 -58.93
C VAL A 190 -32.59 -31.77 -60.21
N ALA A 191 -32.83 -30.47 -60.32
CA ALA A 191 -33.35 -29.86 -61.54
C ALA A 191 -32.37 -29.99 -62.71
N ARG A 192 -31.06 -29.87 -62.49
CA ARG A 192 -30.03 -30.07 -63.48
C ARG A 192 -29.99 -31.53 -63.98
N GLY A 193 -30.03 -32.49 -63.06
CA GLY A 193 -30.09 -33.92 -63.35
C GLY A 193 -31.32 -34.28 -64.14
N MET A 194 -32.49 -33.76 -63.77
CA MET A 194 -33.75 -33.94 -64.52
C MET A 194 -33.67 -33.35 -65.93
N SER A 195 -33.06 -32.15 -66.08
CA SER A 195 -32.87 -31.51 -67.43
C SER A 195 -31.95 -32.30 -68.29
N GLN A 196 -30.84 -32.84 -67.76
CA GLN A 196 -29.90 -33.71 -68.49
C GLN A 196 -30.59 -35.03 -68.90
N ALA A 197 -31.27 -35.69 -68.00
CA ALA A 197 -32.02 -36.92 -68.30
C ALA A 197 -33.06 -36.70 -69.40
N ALA A 198 -33.81 -35.60 -69.32
CA ALA A 198 -34.81 -35.23 -70.31
C ALA A 198 -34.14 -34.98 -71.73
N THR A 199 -32.93 -34.41 -71.73
CA THR A 199 -32.18 -34.15 -73.01
C THR A 199 -31.70 -35.46 -73.60
N GLU A 200 -31.13 -36.34 -72.78
CA GLU A 200 -30.65 -37.68 -73.25
C GLU A 200 -31.80 -38.56 -73.77
N MET A 201 -32.93 -38.53 -73.08
CA MET A 201 -34.14 -39.25 -73.49
C MET A 201 -34.73 -38.71 -74.78
N LYS A 202 -34.70 -37.41 -75.02
CA LYS A 202 -35.05 -36.80 -76.34
C LYS A 202 -34.13 -37.23 -77.46
N GLN A 203 -32.83 -37.32 -77.22
CA GLN A 203 -31.85 -37.80 -78.19
C GLN A 203 -32.05 -39.28 -78.52
N ALA A 204 -32.53 -40.07 -77.57
CA ALA A 204 -32.82 -41.48 -77.74
C ALA A 204 -34.21 -41.77 -78.43
N ASN A 205 -34.91 -40.73 -78.83
CA ASN A 205 -36.23 -40.83 -79.55
C ASN A 205 -37.33 -41.51 -78.76
N LEU A 206 -37.28 -41.41 -77.43
CA LEU A 206 -38.28 -41.95 -76.51
C LEU A 206 -39.47 -41.01 -76.34
N ASP A 207 -40.69 -41.58 -76.21
CA ASP A 207 -41.93 -40.84 -76.14
C ASP A 207 -42.00 -40.00 -74.86
N THR A 208 -42.43 -38.74 -74.96
CA THR A 208 -42.46 -37.73 -73.83
C THR A 208 -43.29 -38.23 -72.65
N ASN A 209 -44.33 -39.05 -72.85
CA ASN A 209 -45.16 -39.62 -71.79
C ASN A 209 -44.43 -40.66 -70.93
N VAL A 210 -43.48 -41.41 -71.54
CA VAL A 210 -42.66 -42.39 -70.80
C VAL A 210 -41.63 -41.64 -69.90
N ILE A 211 -41.15 -40.50 -70.38
CA ILE A 211 -40.24 -39.62 -69.63
C ILE A 211 -40.91 -39.05 -68.39
N LEU A 212 -42.14 -38.55 -68.54
CA LEU A 212 -42.90 -37.99 -67.37
C LEU A 212 -43.24 -39.09 -66.37
N PHE A 213 -43.55 -40.31 -66.81
CA PHE A 213 -43.89 -41.40 -65.94
C PHE A 213 -42.67 -41.93 -65.10
N SER A 214 -41.50 -42.02 -65.70
CA SER A 214 -40.27 -42.44 -65.06
C SER A 214 -39.79 -41.40 -64.00
N MET A 215 -40.02 -40.12 -64.21
CA MET A 215 -39.72 -39.06 -63.27
C MET A 215 -40.68 -38.99 -62.09
N TRP A 216 -41.86 -39.66 -62.16
CA TRP A 216 -42.88 -39.65 -61.10
C TRP A 216 -42.79 -40.86 -60.21
N VAL A 217 -42.04 -41.88 -60.52
CA VAL A 217 -41.95 -43.16 -59.83
C VAL A 217 -40.74 -43.24 -58.88
N GLU A 218 -39.75 -42.30 -58.93
CA GLU A 218 -38.65 -42.12 -57.96
C GLU A 218 -38.98 -41.05 -56.91
#